data_236154cb89361ac7b0dcce9398c8d65c
#
_entry.id   236154cb89361ac7b0dcce9398c8d65c
#
_cell.length_a   1.000
_cell.length_b   1.000
_cell.length_c   1.000
_cell.angle_alpha   90.00
_cell.angle_beta   90.00
_cell.angle_gamma   90.00
#
_symmetry.space_group_name_H-M   'P 1'
#
loop_
_entity.id
_entity.type
_entity.pdbx_description
1 polymer ?
#
loop_
_entity_poly.entity_id
_entity_poly.type
_entity_poly.pdbx_seq_one_letter_code
_entity_poly.pdbx_strand_id
1 'polypeptide(L)'
;MSSLLFYTDENEAIVATDTLLHYSVDTPPGFASKAISIPHIRMIIAGTESALLFSRWIGLVNNQGFALDVDAVDAHAPQELQTLWSELNRHAPALKNQTATIYHFGISDNSGKIHGFVYRSVSDFKSELLDYGLGVRPELMDKAGIDLNSYPACAPDMMRAQSRQEEKKTQDRVYIGGSVQVTHLTKHGFSIYSLGDLD
;
A
#
# COMPACT_ATOMS: atom_id res chain seq x y z
N MET A 1 -6.27 -8.76 -3.58
CA MET A 1 -6.12 -7.31 -3.97
C MET A 1 -6.80 -6.46 -2.92
N SER A 2 -6.49 -5.15 -2.84
CA SER A 2 -6.88 -4.28 -1.73
C SER A 2 -7.18 -2.89 -2.25
N SER A 3 -7.99 -2.13 -1.52
CA SER A 3 -8.06 -0.69 -1.72
C SER A 3 -6.86 -0.01 -1.04
N LEU A 4 -6.22 0.88 -1.75
CA LEU A 4 -5.14 1.73 -1.25
C LEU A 4 -5.31 3.13 -1.82
N LEU A 5 -5.48 4.08 -0.94
CA LEU A 5 -5.54 5.50 -1.23
C LEU A 5 -4.37 6.17 -0.54
N PHE A 6 -3.72 7.12 -1.19
CA PHE A 6 -2.67 7.90 -0.54
C PHE A 6 -2.69 9.34 -1.02
N TYR A 7 -2.28 10.23 -0.15
CA TYR A 7 -1.94 11.62 -0.49
C TYR A 7 -0.52 11.87 -0.02
N THR A 8 0.24 12.58 -0.84
CA THR A 8 1.60 13.01 -0.48
C THR A 8 1.84 14.45 -0.92
N ASP A 9 2.59 15.16 -0.09
CA ASP A 9 3.25 16.41 -0.45
C ASP A 9 4.66 16.44 0.16
N GLU A 10 5.33 17.59 0.14
CA GLU A 10 6.68 17.72 0.70
C GLU A 10 6.77 17.47 2.22
N ASN A 11 5.67 17.53 2.95
CA ASN A 11 5.64 17.55 4.41
C ASN A 11 4.97 16.34 5.04
N GLU A 12 4.09 15.68 4.31
CA GLU A 12 3.31 14.56 4.84
C GLU A 12 3.00 13.49 3.80
N ALA A 13 2.78 12.28 4.30
CA ALA A 13 2.20 11.17 3.55
C ALA A 13 1.04 10.57 4.36
N ILE A 14 -0.14 10.50 3.77
CA ILE A 14 -1.35 9.94 4.36
C ILE A 14 -1.75 8.73 3.53
N VAL A 15 -1.76 7.54 4.12
CA VAL A 15 -2.09 6.28 3.45
C VAL A 15 -3.31 5.67 4.12
N ALA A 16 -4.39 5.50 3.36
CA ALA A 16 -5.61 4.81 3.80
C ALA A 16 -5.76 3.48 3.09
N THR A 17 -6.06 2.42 3.84
CA THR A 17 -6.30 1.07 3.30
C THR A 17 -7.53 0.46 3.94
N ASP A 18 -8.20 -0.41 3.18
CA ASP A 18 -9.17 -1.35 3.76
C ASP A 18 -8.45 -2.49 4.49
N THR A 19 -9.12 -3.16 5.42
CA THR A 19 -8.50 -4.24 6.21
C THR A 19 -8.87 -5.64 5.76
N LEU A 20 -9.85 -5.82 4.86
CA LEU A 20 -10.34 -7.13 4.46
C LEU A 20 -9.26 -7.95 3.74
N LEU A 21 -8.98 -9.16 4.24
CA LEU A 21 -8.24 -10.20 3.55
C LEU A 21 -9.21 -11.25 3.02
N HIS A 22 -9.19 -11.46 1.71
CA HIS A 22 -9.97 -12.50 1.06
C HIS A 22 -9.04 -13.39 0.22
N TYR A 23 -9.00 -14.68 0.58
CA TYR A 23 -8.12 -15.65 -0.09
C TYR A 23 -8.84 -16.53 -1.10
N SER A 24 -10.08 -16.94 -0.79
CA SER A 24 -10.94 -17.73 -1.70
C SER A 24 -12.39 -17.66 -1.21
N VAL A 25 -13.33 -18.10 -2.06
CA VAL A 25 -14.76 -18.15 -1.73
C VAL A 25 -15.03 -19.07 -0.53
N ASP A 26 -14.21 -20.11 -0.35
CA ASP A 26 -14.39 -21.13 0.69
C ASP A 26 -13.61 -20.83 1.99
N THR A 27 -12.86 -19.72 2.03
CA THR A 27 -12.08 -19.33 3.21
C THR A 27 -12.77 -18.19 3.93
N PRO A 28 -13.00 -18.29 5.25
CA PRO A 28 -13.55 -17.16 6.01
C PRO A 28 -12.69 -15.90 5.81
N PRO A 29 -13.29 -14.72 5.70
CA PRO A 29 -12.55 -13.48 5.57
C PRO A 29 -11.70 -13.23 6.82
N GLY A 30 -10.46 -12.80 6.60
CA GLY A 30 -9.57 -12.30 7.64
C GLY A 30 -9.41 -10.79 7.55
N PHE A 31 -8.74 -10.21 8.54
CA PHE A 31 -8.45 -8.78 8.55
C PHE A 31 -6.98 -8.55 8.88
N ALA A 32 -6.35 -7.60 8.18
CA ALA A 32 -4.97 -7.19 8.45
C ALA A 32 -4.72 -5.75 8.01
N SER A 33 -3.73 -5.13 8.65
CA SER A 33 -3.17 -3.86 8.18
C SER A 33 -2.41 -4.07 6.87
N LYS A 34 -2.65 -3.20 5.89
CA LYS A 34 -2.02 -3.23 4.57
C LYS A 34 -1.08 -2.03 4.36
N ALA A 35 -0.96 -1.19 5.38
CA ALA A 35 0.04 -0.15 5.50
C ALA A 35 0.67 -0.23 6.89
N ILE A 36 1.99 -0.33 6.94
CA ILE A 36 2.76 -0.52 8.19
C ILE A 36 3.77 0.62 8.31
N SER A 37 3.81 1.26 9.49
CA SER A 37 4.84 2.22 9.83
C SER A 37 6.13 1.53 10.28
N ILE A 38 7.28 2.04 9.82
CA ILE A 38 8.62 1.64 10.26
C ILE A 38 9.26 2.88 10.93
N PRO A 39 9.07 3.06 12.25
CA PRO A 39 9.36 4.32 12.91
C PRO A 39 10.84 4.73 12.89
N HIS A 40 11.77 3.79 13.01
CA HIS A 40 13.20 4.09 13.10
C HIS A 40 13.79 4.63 11.80
N ILE A 41 13.16 4.39 10.64
CA ILE A 41 13.53 4.98 9.35
C ILE A 41 12.46 5.94 8.82
N ARG A 42 11.49 6.31 9.63
CA ARG A 42 10.42 7.27 9.32
C ARG A 42 9.74 6.98 7.98
N MET A 43 9.29 5.72 7.80
CA MET A 43 8.73 5.24 6.54
C MET A 43 7.42 4.47 6.76
N ILE A 44 6.49 4.61 5.81
CA ILE A 44 5.31 3.75 5.64
C ILE A 44 5.59 2.80 4.49
N ILE A 45 5.37 1.51 4.71
CA ILE A 45 5.30 0.50 3.64
C ILE A 45 3.84 0.10 3.46
N ALA A 46 3.33 0.21 2.25
CA ALA A 46 2.00 -0.28 1.91
C ALA A 46 2.09 -1.29 0.76
N GLY A 47 1.14 -2.21 0.70
CA GLY A 47 1.15 -3.24 -0.33
C GLY A 47 -0.24 -3.62 -0.81
N THR A 48 -0.32 -4.01 -2.07
CA THR A 48 -1.52 -4.58 -2.67
C THR A 48 -1.21 -5.95 -3.27
N GLU A 49 -2.24 -6.78 -3.41
CA GLU A 49 -2.22 -8.08 -4.09
C GLU A 49 -1.56 -9.19 -3.27
N SER A 50 -0.23 -9.31 -3.19
CA SER A 50 0.45 -10.39 -2.48
C SER A 50 0.75 -10.07 -1.02
N ALA A 51 -0.09 -10.57 -0.10
CA ALA A 51 0.14 -10.43 1.34
C ALA A 51 1.44 -11.12 1.81
N LEU A 52 1.83 -12.20 1.13
CA LEU A 52 3.05 -12.94 1.50
C LEU A 52 4.31 -12.16 1.14
N LEU A 53 4.38 -11.55 -0.05
CA LEU A 53 5.49 -10.67 -0.41
C LEU A 53 5.56 -9.48 0.53
N PHE A 54 4.41 -8.84 0.78
CA PHE A 54 4.31 -7.68 1.68
C PHE A 54 4.85 -7.99 3.08
N SER A 55 4.43 -9.10 3.68
CA SER A 55 4.89 -9.53 5.01
C SER A 55 6.39 -9.80 5.05
N ARG A 56 6.93 -10.50 4.03
CA ARG A 56 8.36 -10.78 3.93
C ARG A 56 9.18 -9.51 3.75
N TRP A 57 8.69 -8.60 2.91
CA TRP A 57 9.35 -7.32 2.67
C TRP A 57 9.44 -6.45 3.91
N ILE A 58 8.35 -6.31 4.66
CA ILE A 58 8.35 -5.59 5.96
C ILE A 58 9.39 -6.19 6.91
N GLY A 59 9.41 -7.52 7.05
CA GLY A 59 10.37 -8.19 7.92
C GLY A 59 11.81 -7.92 7.51
N LEU A 60 12.09 -7.90 6.21
CA LEU A 60 13.41 -7.61 5.68
C LEU A 60 13.83 -6.17 5.97
N VAL A 61 13.01 -5.19 5.61
CA VAL A 61 13.31 -3.76 5.83
C VAL A 61 13.45 -3.44 7.32
N ASN A 62 12.56 -3.98 8.16
CA ASN A 62 12.60 -3.72 9.60
C ASN A 62 13.86 -4.29 10.29
N ASN A 63 14.44 -5.35 9.74
CA ASN A 63 15.61 -6.03 10.33
C ASN A 63 16.95 -5.59 9.71
N GLN A 64 16.95 -4.81 8.65
CA GLN A 64 18.17 -4.35 8.00
C GLN A 64 18.69 -3.06 8.63
N GLY A 65 19.76 -3.17 9.41
CA GLY A 65 20.37 -2.04 10.12
C GLY A 65 21.09 -1.00 9.23
N PHE A 66 21.10 -1.17 7.90
CA PHE A 66 21.72 -0.24 6.95
C PHE A 66 20.71 0.67 6.24
N ALA A 67 19.42 0.42 6.37
CA ALA A 67 18.38 1.30 5.85
C ALA A 67 18.21 2.49 6.81
N LEU A 68 18.71 3.65 6.43
CA LEU A 68 18.68 4.87 7.26
C LEU A 68 17.46 5.73 6.96
N ASP A 69 17.01 5.75 5.71
CA ASP A 69 15.85 6.51 5.24
C ASP A 69 15.18 5.85 4.02
N VAL A 70 14.16 6.49 3.48
CA VAL A 70 13.42 5.98 2.32
C VAL A 70 14.27 5.86 1.05
N ASP A 71 15.22 6.77 0.84
CA ASP A 71 16.10 6.75 -0.35
C ASP A 71 17.11 5.60 -0.26
N ALA A 72 17.64 5.32 0.93
CA ALA A 72 18.52 4.18 1.17
C ALA A 72 17.77 2.85 0.95
N VAL A 73 16.51 2.75 1.38
CA VAL A 73 15.66 1.58 1.09
C VAL A 73 15.41 1.46 -0.41
N ASP A 74 15.10 2.58 -1.11
CA ASP A 74 14.84 2.58 -2.55
C ASP A 74 16.04 2.06 -3.37
N ALA A 75 17.25 2.43 -2.98
CA ALA A 75 18.47 1.99 -3.68
C ALA A 75 18.63 0.46 -3.72
N HIS A 76 18.06 -0.27 -2.77
CA HIS A 76 18.17 -1.73 -2.67
C HIS A 76 16.86 -2.46 -2.99
N ALA A 77 15.71 -1.78 -2.86
CA ALA A 77 14.38 -2.39 -2.98
C ALA A 77 14.16 -3.15 -4.30
N PRO A 78 14.56 -2.67 -5.48
CA PRO A 78 14.33 -3.40 -6.73
C PRO A 78 14.95 -4.80 -6.72
N GLN A 79 16.22 -4.91 -6.36
CA GLN A 79 16.93 -6.19 -6.35
C GLN A 79 16.41 -7.16 -5.29
N GLU A 80 16.16 -6.65 -4.10
CA GLU A 80 15.67 -7.46 -2.98
C GLU A 80 14.24 -7.97 -3.23
N LEU A 81 13.35 -7.13 -3.77
CA LEU A 81 11.99 -7.53 -4.14
C LEU A 81 11.98 -8.57 -5.26
N GLN A 82 12.84 -8.44 -6.29
CA GLN A 82 13.01 -9.45 -7.33
C GLN A 82 13.45 -10.80 -6.75
N THR A 83 14.43 -10.77 -5.84
CA THR A 83 14.93 -11.96 -5.16
C THR A 83 13.83 -12.64 -4.36
N LEU A 84 13.14 -11.89 -3.48
CA LEU A 84 12.02 -12.39 -2.68
C LEU A 84 10.89 -12.95 -3.55
N TRP A 85 10.53 -12.24 -4.62
CA TRP A 85 9.45 -12.66 -5.53
C TRP A 85 9.80 -13.95 -6.26
N SER A 86 11.06 -14.09 -6.71
CA SER A 86 11.56 -15.29 -7.36
C SER A 86 11.55 -16.49 -6.41
N GLU A 87 11.95 -16.31 -5.16
CA GLU A 87 11.90 -17.35 -4.12
C GLU A 87 10.47 -17.77 -3.81
N LEU A 88 9.56 -16.80 -3.62
CA LEU A 88 8.16 -17.08 -3.35
C LEU A 88 7.49 -17.85 -4.49
N ASN A 89 7.74 -17.47 -5.73
CA ASN A 89 7.20 -18.17 -6.90
C ASN A 89 7.76 -19.59 -7.07
N ARG A 90 8.97 -19.85 -6.57
CA ARG A 90 9.57 -21.21 -6.58
C ARG A 90 8.90 -22.10 -5.53
N HIS A 91 8.59 -21.58 -4.36
CA HIS A 91 8.05 -22.36 -3.24
C HIS A 91 6.51 -22.39 -3.18
N ALA A 92 5.83 -21.44 -3.81
CA ALA A 92 4.38 -21.34 -3.85
C ALA A 92 3.89 -21.14 -5.29
N PRO A 93 3.77 -22.23 -6.09
CA PRO A 93 3.38 -22.14 -7.50
C PRO A 93 2.05 -21.45 -7.76
N ALA A 94 1.15 -21.42 -6.78
CA ALA A 94 -0.12 -20.67 -6.85
C ALA A 94 0.06 -19.15 -6.99
N LEU A 95 1.24 -18.61 -6.66
CA LEU A 95 1.55 -17.19 -6.82
C LEU A 95 1.96 -16.81 -8.25
N LYS A 96 2.30 -17.78 -9.11
CA LYS A 96 2.82 -17.51 -10.47
C LYS A 96 1.93 -16.64 -11.35
N ASN A 97 0.61 -16.65 -11.08
CA ASN A 97 -0.37 -15.87 -11.84
C ASN A 97 -0.82 -14.62 -11.05
N GLN A 98 -0.21 -14.34 -9.91
CA GLN A 98 -0.51 -13.15 -9.12
C GLN A 98 0.45 -12.03 -9.48
N THR A 99 -0.01 -10.81 -9.25
CA THR A 99 0.83 -9.62 -9.27
C THR A 99 1.11 -9.16 -7.85
N ALA A 100 2.05 -8.25 -7.69
CA ALA A 100 2.35 -7.62 -6.42
C ALA A 100 2.80 -6.18 -6.65
N THR A 101 2.33 -5.29 -5.78
CA THR A 101 2.76 -3.89 -5.79
C THR A 101 3.10 -3.46 -4.36
N ILE A 102 4.27 -2.87 -4.19
CA ILE A 102 4.75 -2.32 -2.93
C ILE A 102 4.92 -0.81 -3.10
N TYR A 103 4.51 -0.06 -2.08
CA TYR A 103 4.65 1.38 -1.99
C TYR A 103 5.50 1.72 -0.76
N HIS A 104 6.39 2.67 -0.91
CA HIS A 104 7.12 3.30 0.17
C HIS A 104 6.78 4.79 0.22
N PHE A 105 6.59 5.31 1.43
CA PHE A 105 6.45 6.73 1.69
C PHE A 105 7.30 7.05 2.90
N GLY A 106 8.26 7.92 2.76
CA GLY A 106 9.18 8.20 3.86
C GLY A 106 9.87 9.55 3.74
N ILE A 107 10.55 9.94 4.78
CA ILE A 107 11.32 11.19 4.80
C ILE A 107 12.72 10.89 4.29
N SER A 108 13.13 11.60 3.24
CA SER A 108 14.50 11.61 2.75
C SER A 108 15.40 12.43 3.68
N ASP A 109 16.47 11.85 4.16
CA ASP A 109 17.46 12.56 4.98
C ASP A 109 18.23 13.63 4.17
N ASN A 110 18.33 13.44 2.85
CA ASN A 110 19.02 14.37 1.97
C ASN A 110 18.21 15.65 1.72
N SER A 111 16.90 15.54 1.53
CA SER A 111 16.03 16.67 1.18
C SER A 111 15.19 17.18 2.36
N GLY A 112 15.00 16.38 3.40
CA GLY A 112 14.05 16.62 4.47
C GLY A 112 12.57 16.59 4.04
N LYS A 113 12.29 16.09 2.83
CA LYS A 113 10.95 16.00 2.23
C LYS A 113 10.44 14.57 2.20
N ILE A 114 9.14 14.41 2.04
CA ILE A 114 8.55 13.11 1.75
C ILE A 114 8.91 12.69 0.33
N HIS A 115 9.41 11.47 0.18
CA HIS A 115 9.52 10.77 -1.08
C HIS A 115 8.57 9.57 -1.09
N GLY A 116 7.91 9.35 -2.23
CA GLY A 116 7.08 8.18 -2.47
C GLY A 116 7.64 7.35 -3.62
N PHE A 117 7.73 6.03 -3.42
CA PHE A 117 8.18 5.09 -4.46
C PHE A 117 7.19 3.97 -4.63
N VAL A 118 7.10 3.43 -5.84
CA VAL A 118 6.29 2.25 -6.13
C VAL A 118 7.09 1.22 -6.94
N TYR A 119 6.89 -0.05 -6.58
CA TYR A 119 7.53 -1.21 -7.17
C TYR A 119 6.48 -2.22 -7.57
N ARG A 120 6.43 -2.60 -8.85
CA ARG A 120 5.41 -3.51 -9.38
C ARG A 120 6.06 -4.76 -9.96
N SER A 121 5.52 -5.93 -9.66
CA SER A 121 6.03 -7.18 -10.21
C SER A 121 5.93 -7.25 -11.73
N VAL A 122 4.96 -6.55 -12.33
CA VAL A 122 4.78 -6.47 -13.79
C VAL A 122 5.86 -5.65 -14.50
N SER A 123 6.60 -4.80 -13.77
CA SER A 123 7.76 -4.05 -14.25
C SER A 123 9.05 -4.50 -13.57
N ASP A 124 9.09 -5.76 -13.12
CA ASP A 124 10.23 -6.38 -12.47
C ASP A 124 10.74 -5.58 -11.26
N PHE A 125 9.80 -5.01 -10.50
CA PHE A 125 10.04 -4.16 -9.33
C PHE A 125 10.97 -2.97 -9.58
N LYS A 126 11.04 -2.48 -10.81
CA LYS A 126 11.76 -1.24 -11.10
C LYS A 126 11.20 -0.12 -10.21
N SER A 127 12.11 0.65 -9.59
CA SER A 127 11.72 1.82 -8.80
C SER A 127 11.09 2.90 -9.68
N GLU A 128 9.95 3.40 -9.25
CA GLU A 128 9.25 4.53 -9.87
C GLU A 128 8.96 5.55 -8.77
N LEU A 129 9.52 6.76 -8.90
CA LEU A 129 9.21 7.89 -8.03
C LEU A 129 7.76 8.34 -8.27
N LEU A 130 7.01 8.53 -7.20
CA LEU A 130 5.64 9.03 -7.27
C LEU A 130 5.62 10.56 -7.25
N ASP A 131 4.79 11.14 -8.09
CA ASP A 131 4.47 12.56 -8.00
C ASP A 131 3.65 12.85 -6.74
N TYR A 132 3.76 14.07 -6.21
CA TYR A 132 2.90 14.52 -5.13
C TYR A 132 1.44 14.61 -5.56
N GLY A 133 0.54 14.34 -4.63
CA GLY A 133 -0.89 14.38 -4.85
C GLY A 133 -1.62 13.12 -4.38
N LEU A 134 -2.86 12.98 -4.83
CA LEU A 134 -3.75 11.88 -4.45
C LEU A 134 -3.60 10.70 -5.41
N GLY A 135 -3.17 9.56 -4.88
CA GLY A 135 -3.17 8.27 -5.59
C GLY A 135 -4.31 7.38 -5.14
N VAL A 136 -4.91 6.64 -6.08
CA VAL A 136 -6.10 5.80 -5.85
C VAL A 136 -5.93 4.45 -6.53
N ARG A 137 -6.01 3.36 -5.76
CA ARG A 137 -5.91 1.98 -6.26
C ARG A 137 -6.96 1.07 -5.59
N PRO A 138 -7.77 0.30 -6.32
CA PRO A 138 -7.94 0.40 -7.78
C PRO A 138 -8.44 1.79 -8.20
N GLU A 139 -8.26 2.12 -9.47
CA GLU A 139 -8.70 3.43 -9.98
C GLU A 139 -10.22 3.60 -9.79
N LEU A 140 -10.63 4.77 -9.34
CA LEU A 140 -12.04 5.14 -9.16
C LEU A 140 -12.53 5.87 -10.40
N MET A 141 -13.39 5.22 -11.18
CA MET A 141 -13.92 5.74 -12.44
C MET A 141 -14.98 6.84 -12.21
N ASP A 142 -15.85 6.64 -11.23
CA ASP A 142 -16.89 7.60 -10.86
C ASP A 142 -16.58 8.24 -9.50
N LYS A 143 -16.32 9.53 -9.53
CA LYS A 143 -16.01 10.36 -8.35
C LYS A 143 -17.16 11.29 -7.96
N ALA A 144 -18.34 11.13 -8.62
CA ALA A 144 -19.47 12.02 -8.40
C ALA A 144 -19.91 12.02 -6.93
N GLY A 145 -20.05 13.20 -6.37
CA GLY A 145 -20.50 13.40 -4.99
C GLY A 145 -19.42 13.19 -3.91
N ILE A 146 -18.16 12.90 -4.29
CA ILE A 146 -17.05 12.76 -3.32
C ILE A 146 -16.20 14.02 -3.35
N ASP A 147 -16.10 14.71 -2.21
CA ASP A 147 -15.19 15.85 -2.06
C ASP A 147 -13.77 15.35 -1.78
N LEU A 148 -12.96 15.27 -2.82
CA LEU A 148 -11.56 14.81 -2.73
C LEU A 148 -10.66 15.74 -1.89
N ASN A 149 -11.06 17.02 -1.71
CA ASN A 149 -10.29 17.95 -0.88
C ASN A 149 -10.42 17.63 0.62
N SER A 150 -11.42 16.85 1.01
CA SER A 150 -11.60 16.41 2.39
C SER A 150 -10.75 15.18 2.77
N TYR A 151 -9.86 14.69 1.87
CA TYR A 151 -9.01 13.55 2.20
C TYR A 151 -8.17 13.82 3.47
N PRO A 152 -8.04 12.85 4.40
CA PRO A 152 -8.49 11.46 4.33
C PRO A 152 -9.94 11.20 4.77
N ALA A 153 -10.70 12.19 5.20
CA ALA A 153 -12.07 11.99 5.69
C ALA A 153 -13.01 11.35 4.63
N CYS A 154 -12.79 11.62 3.33
CA CYS A 154 -13.57 11.01 2.26
C CYS A 154 -13.12 9.58 1.87
N ALA A 155 -12.05 9.04 2.46
CA ALA A 155 -11.55 7.71 2.10
C ALA A 155 -12.59 6.58 2.24
N PRO A 156 -13.46 6.52 3.27
CA PRO A 156 -14.51 5.52 3.35
C PRO A 156 -15.49 5.58 2.16
N ASP A 157 -15.87 6.78 1.71
CA ASP A 157 -16.79 6.94 0.58
C ASP A 157 -16.14 6.54 -0.74
N MET A 158 -14.85 6.87 -0.91
CA MET A 158 -14.07 6.42 -2.06
C MET A 158 -13.97 4.89 -2.10
N MET A 159 -13.68 4.24 -0.97
CA MET A 159 -13.57 2.78 -0.89
C MET A 159 -14.92 2.08 -1.10
N ARG A 160 -16.03 2.64 -0.59
CA ARG A 160 -17.37 2.13 -0.90
C ARG A 160 -17.71 2.25 -2.39
N ALA A 161 -17.31 3.35 -3.03
CA ALA A 161 -17.50 3.52 -4.47
C ALA A 161 -16.64 2.54 -5.27
N GLN A 162 -15.38 2.29 -4.87
CA GLN A 162 -14.53 1.26 -5.45
C GLN A 162 -15.14 -0.13 -5.27
N SER A 163 -15.64 -0.49 -4.07
CA SER A 163 -16.29 -1.79 -3.82
C SER A 163 -17.46 -2.01 -4.78
N ARG A 164 -18.36 -1.02 -4.91
CA ARG A 164 -19.50 -1.08 -5.86
C ARG A 164 -19.05 -1.19 -7.33
N GLN A 165 -17.93 -0.57 -7.69
CA GLN A 165 -17.33 -0.68 -9.02
C GLN A 165 -16.78 -2.10 -9.26
N GLU A 166 -16.06 -2.64 -8.28
CA GLU A 166 -15.46 -3.98 -8.34
C GLU A 166 -16.52 -5.09 -8.34
N GLU A 167 -17.66 -4.92 -7.68
CA GLU A 167 -18.80 -5.85 -7.70
C GLU A 167 -19.38 -6.12 -9.09
N LYS A 168 -19.20 -5.18 -10.01
CA LYS A 168 -19.66 -5.32 -11.41
C LYS A 168 -18.70 -6.17 -12.26
N LYS A 169 -17.49 -6.45 -11.76
CA LYS A 169 -16.51 -7.26 -12.48
C LYS A 169 -16.78 -8.75 -12.30
N THR A 170 -16.66 -9.50 -13.39
CA THR A 170 -16.77 -10.96 -13.41
C THR A 170 -15.44 -11.67 -13.20
N GLN A 171 -14.32 -10.98 -13.49
CA GLN A 171 -12.95 -11.50 -13.36
C GLN A 171 -12.07 -10.45 -12.68
N ASP A 172 -11.00 -10.89 -12.04
CA ASP A 172 -9.99 -10.05 -11.38
C ASP A 172 -10.58 -9.03 -10.39
N ARG A 173 -11.70 -9.40 -9.75
CA ARG A 173 -12.39 -8.57 -8.78
C ARG A 173 -11.51 -8.31 -7.54
N VAL A 174 -11.43 -7.06 -7.13
CA VAL A 174 -10.85 -6.65 -5.86
C VAL A 174 -11.94 -6.68 -4.78
N TYR A 175 -11.69 -7.43 -3.70
CA TYR A 175 -12.58 -7.45 -2.53
C TYR A 175 -12.12 -6.34 -1.58
N ILE A 176 -13.02 -5.42 -1.28
CA ILE A 176 -12.78 -4.24 -0.44
C ILE A 176 -13.79 -4.25 0.70
N GLY A 177 -13.33 -4.16 1.93
CA GLY A 177 -14.21 -4.25 3.10
C GLY A 177 -13.46 -4.20 4.44
N GLY A 178 -14.18 -4.49 5.52
CA GLY A 178 -13.69 -4.31 6.88
C GLY A 178 -13.62 -2.83 7.26
N SER A 179 -12.64 -2.42 8.03
CA SER A 179 -12.47 -1.04 8.45
C SER A 179 -11.47 -0.28 7.58
N VAL A 180 -11.61 1.05 7.52
CA VAL A 180 -10.64 1.94 6.88
C VAL A 180 -9.59 2.33 7.90
N GLN A 181 -8.35 1.88 7.69
CA GLN A 181 -7.20 2.24 8.49
C GLN A 181 -6.38 3.33 7.79
N VAL A 182 -6.03 4.38 8.54
CA VAL A 182 -5.16 5.47 8.06
C VAL A 182 -3.84 5.41 8.80
N THR A 183 -2.75 5.48 8.05
CA THR A 183 -1.40 5.70 8.55
C THR A 183 -0.91 7.04 8.01
N HIS A 184 -0.61 7.98 8.89
CA HIS A 184 -0.20 9.32 8.55
C HIS A 184 1.23 9.57 9.08
N LEU A 185 2.13 9.94 8.19
CA LEU A 185 3.52 10.32 8.47
C LEU A 185 3.69 11.81 8.25
N THR A 186 4.25 12.48 9.25
CA THR A 186 4.72 13.87 9.17
C THR A 186 6.16 13.95 9.64
N LYS A 187 6.77 15.14 9.56
CA LYS A 187 8.11 15.41 10.14
C LYS A 187 8.17 15.18 11.67
N HIS A 188 7.02 15.17 12.34
CA HIS A 188 6.91 15.02 13.79
C HIS A 188 6.64 13.57 14.23
N GLY A 189 6.36 12.65 13.30
CA GLY A 189 6.11 11.25 13.59
C GLY A 189 4.86 10.70 12.90
N PHE A 190 4.33 9.62 13.46
CA PHE A 190 3.21 8.87 12.91
C PHE A 190 1.94 9.08 13.72
N SER A 191 0.80 9.05 13.01
CA SER A 191 -0.53 8.82 13.58
C SER A 191 -1.17 7.65 12.86
N ILE A 192 -1.78 6.71 13.61
CA ILE A 192 -2.52 5.58 13.06
C ILE A 192 -3.91 5.60 13.68
N TYR A 193 -4.95 5.60 12.84
CA TYR A 193 -6.33 5.65 13.31
C TYR A 193 -7.30 5.00 12.31
N SER A 194 -8.51 4.70 12.75
CA SER A 194 -9.58 4.17 11.90
C SER A 194 -10.59 5.28 11.56
N LEU A 195 -11.12 5.23 10.34
CA LEU A 195 -12.24 6.05 9.87
C LEU A 195 -13.58 5.28 9.88
N GLY A 196 -13.64 4.15 10.59
CA GLY A 196 -14.82 3.32 10.69
C GLY A 196 -14.89 2.18 9.68
N ASP A 197 -16.00 1.47 9.68
CA ASP A 197 -16.23 0.30 8.86
C ASP A 197 -16.83 0.65 7.49
N LEU A 198 -16.60 -0.22 6.52
CA LEU A 198 -17.07 -0.06 5.14
C LEU A 198 -18.46 -0.68 4.90
N ASP A 199 -18.95 -1.43 5.89
CA ASP A 199 -20.24 -2.16 5.85
C ASP A 199 -21.43 -1.23 6.05
#